data_d6c3845acf789fcdea6415e3efbc8886
#
_entry.id   d6c3845acf789fcdea6415e3efbc8886
#
_cell.length_a   1.000
_cell.length_b   1.000
_cell.length_c   1.000
_cell.angle_alpha   90.00
_cell.angle_beta   90.00
_cell.angle_gamma   90.00
#
_symmetry.space_group_name_H-M   'P 1'
#
loop_
_entity.id
_entity.type
_entity.pdbx_description
1 polymer ?
#
loop_
_entity_poly.entity_id
_entity_poly.type
_entity_poly.pdbx_seq_one_letter_code
_entity_poly.pdbx_strand_id
1 'polypeptide(L)'
;MANLTRKDVVLLCNPRAGGRWRALAGVLDSPEAKGVRRIVTDHIDDVGAALAAVGQRADLVCIYGGDGTIYHVINELLRLPLNGLLPPHLFLLGGGTMNVTATKLGMGGTPGDNFRAVLTAYHEGTLRYREIPLLKVRCGDTVRYGFTFG
;
A
#
# COMPACT_ATOMS: atom_id res chain seq x y z
N MET A 1 -28.38 5.69 -5.18
CA MET A 1 -26.90 5.57 -5.25
C MET A 1 -26.47 4.53 -4.25
N ALA A 2 -25.96 3.41 -4.72
CA ALA A 2 -25.43 2.39 -3.83
C ALA A 2 -24.23 2.99 -3.10
N ASN A 3 -24.30 3.07 -1.79
CA ASN A 3 -23.20 3.45 -0.92
C ASN A 3 -22.15 2.33 -1.05
N LEU A 4 -21.17 2.50 -1.93
CA LEU A 4 -20.05 1.59 -2.08
C LEU A 4 -19.20 1.70 -0.81
N THR A 5 -19.62 1.00 0.23
CA THR A 5 -18.79 0.82 1.42
C THR A 5 -17.58 -0.01 1.00
N ARG A 6 -16.45 0.67 0.81
CA ARG A 6 -15.16 0.02 0.66
C ARG A 6 -14.87 -0.76 1.93
N LYS A 7 -14.56 -2.04 1.80
CA LYS A 7 -14.26 -2.91 2.95
C LYS A 7 -13.10 -3.86 2.67
N ASP A 8 -12.47 -3.75 1.50
CA ASP A 8 -11.42 -4.68 1.12
C ASP A 8 -10.07 -4.17 1.60
N VAL A 9 -9.37 -4.99 2.35
CA VAL A 9 -7.95 -4.82 2.63
C VAL A 9 -7.17 -5.55 1.55
N VAL A 10 -6.23 -4.85 0.95
CA VAL A 10 -5.37 -5.38 -0.11
C VAL A 10 -3.93 -5.37 0.37
N LEU A 11 -3.22 -6.49 0.23
CA LEU A 11 -1.77 -6.56 0.34
C LEU A 11 -1.16 -6.64 -1.06
N LEU A 12 -0.44 -5.60 -1.44
CA LEU A 12 0.40 -5.60 -2.62
C LEU A 12 1.82 -5.95 -2.20
N CYS A 13 2.34 -7.04 -2.73
CA CYS A 13 3.64 -7.60 -2.35
C CYS A 13 4.58 -7.68 -3.55
N ASN A 14 5.75 -7.05 -3.42
CA ASN A 14 6.89 -7.28 -4.29
C ASN A 14 7.84 -8.28 -3.61
N PRO A 15 7.84 -9.57 -3.97
CA PRO A 15 8.64 -10.60 -3.30
C PRO A 15 10.14 -10.42 -3.52
N ARG A 16 10.55 -9.62 -4.50
CA ARG A 16 11.95 -9.31 -4.78
C ARG A 16 12.52 -8.21 -3.87
N ALA A 17 11.67 -7.52 -3.12
CA ALA A 17 12.10 -6.49 -2.20
C ALA A 17 12.67 -7.12 -0.93
N GLY A 18 13.99 -7.06 -0.74
CA GLY A 18 14.69 -7.29 0.53
C GLY A 18 14.60 -8.69 1.16
N GLY A 19 13.98 -9.67 0.54
CA GLY A 19 13.95 -11.07 1.02
C GLY A 19 13.19 -11.32 2.33
N ARG A 20 12.59 -10.33 2.94
CA ARG A 20 11.87 -10.44 4.22
C ARG A 20 10.38 -10.81 4.07
N TRP A 21 9.92 -11.06 2.88
CA TRP A 21 8.52 -11.36 2.63
C TRP A 21 8.03 -12.62 3.38
N ARG A 22 8.95 -13.54 3.71
CA ARG A 22 8.63 -14.74 4.53
C ARG A 22 8.08 -14.38 5.91
N ALA A 23 8.46 -13.22 6.47
CA ALA A 23 7.88 -12.72 7.70
C ALA A 23 6.39 -12.37 7.57
N LEU A 24 5.94 -11.99 6.37
CA LEU A 24 4.53 -11.77 6.08
C LEU A 24 3.77 -13.09 5.91
N ALA A 25 4.41 -14.14 5.41
CA ALA A 25 3.75 -15.41 5.14
C ALA A 25 3.06 -15.96 6.40
N GLY A 26 3.73 -15.92 7.56
CA GLY A 26 3.15 -16.36 8.83
C GLY A 26 1.95 -15.52 9.28
N VAL A 27 1.92 -14.23 8.93
CA VAL A 27 0.76 -13.38 9.23
C VAL A 27 -0.38 -13.65 8.27
N LEU A 28 -0.08 -13.94 7.01
CA LEU A 28 -1.07 -14.23 5.97
C LEU A 28 -1.88 -15.49 6.23
N ASP A 29 -1.34 -16.42 7.02
CA ASP A 29 -2.02 -17.64 7.43
C ASP A 29 -2.78 -17.45 8.76
N SER A 30 -2.71 -16.28 9.36
CA SER A 30 -3.38 -15.97 10.62
C SER A 30 -4.85 -15.58 10.42
N PRO A 31 -5.69 -15.71 11.46
CA PRO A 31 -7.09 -15.29 11.40
C PRO A 31 -7.27 -13.81 11.06
N GLU A 32 -6.37 -12.95 11.49
CA GLU A 32 -6.41 -11.50 11.24
C GLU A 32 -6.32 -11.16 9.75
N ALA A 33 -5.62 -12.00 8.98
CA ALA A 33 -5.48 -11.83 7.54
C ALA A 33 -6.63 -12.45 6.72
N LYS A 34 -7.64 -12.99 7.38
CA LYS A 34 -8.80 -13.54 6.68
C LYS A 34 -9.52 -12.46 5.89
N GLY A 35 -9.69 -12.71 4.59
CA GLY A 35 -10.33 -11.75 3.68
C GLY A 35 -9.38 -10.72 3.06
N VAL A 36 -8.10 -10.70 3.45
CA VAL A 36 -7.10 -9.86 2.78
C VAL A 36 -6.88 -10.36 1.35
N ARG A 37 -7.09 -9.48 0.39
CA ARG A 37 -6.79 -9.76 -1.01
C ARG A 37 -5.30 -9.59 -1.26
N ARG A 38 -4.66 -10.64 -1.73
CA ARG A 38 -3.21 -10.65 -2.01
C ARG A 38 -2.96 -10.38 -3.48
N ILE A 39 -2.05 -9.46 -3.75
CA ILE A 39 -1.53 -9.16 -5.08
C ILE A 39 -0.02 -9.31 -5.01
N VAL A 40 0.51 -10.28 -5.74
CA VAL A 40 1.96 -10.47 -5.88
C VAL A 40 2.35 -9.95 -7.26
N THR A 41 3.27 -9.01 -7.30
CA THR A 41 3.77 -8.43 -8.55
C THR A 41 5.22 -8.85 -8.77
N ASP A 42 5.48 -9.65 -9.80
CA ASP A 42 6.83 -10.01 -10.18
C ASP A 42 7.53 -8.90 -10.96
N HIS A 43 6.76 -8.07 -11.63
CA HIS A 43 7.23 -6.90 -12.37
C HIS A 43 6.49 -5.65 -11.94
N ILE A 44 7.22 -4.53 -11.94
CA ILE A 44 6.67 -3.22 -11.58
C ILE A 44 5.55 -2.79 -12.52
N ASP A 45 5.60 -3.20 -13.77
CA ASP A 45 4.62 -2.86 -14.80
C ASP A 45 3.25 -3.52 -14.54
N ASP A 46 3.20 -4.58 -13.75
CA ASP A 46 1.96 -5.28 -13.38
C ASP A 46 1.15 -4.53 -12.32
N VAL A 47 1.78 -3.59 -11.62
CA VAL A 47 1.17 -2.85 -10.50
C VAL A 47 -0.07 -2.09 -10.94
N GLY A 48 -0.01 -1.42 -12.09
CA GLY A 48 -1.13 -0.63 -12.61
C GLY A 48 -2.37 -1.48 -12.88
N ALA A 49 -2.20 -2.59 -13.59
CA ALA A 49 -3.29 -3.53 -13.90
C ALA A 49 -3.86 -4.17 -12.62
N ALA A 50 -3.00 -4.57 -11.69
CA ALA A 50 -3.40 -5.16 -10.43
C ALA A 50 -4.21 -4.20 -9.56
N LEU A 51 -3.80 -2.93 -9.48
CA LEU A 51 -4.52 -1.90 -8.75
C LEU A 51 -5.85 -1.52 -9.43
N ALA A 52 -5.90 -1.49 -10.76
CA ALA A 52 -7.14 -1.23 -11.49
C ALA A 52 -8.22 -2.29 -11.18
N ALA A 53 -7.81 -3.54 -10.98
CA ALA A 53 -8.73 -4.64 -10.65
C ALA A 53 -9.34 -4.53 -9.23
N VAL A 54 -8.69 -3.82 -8.30
CA VAL A 54 -9.12 -3.75 -6.90
C VAL A 54 -9.35 -2.34 -6.39
N GLY A 55 -8.83 -1.31 -7.05
CA GLY A 55 -8.69 0.05 -6.52
C GLY A 55 -10.01 0.72 -6.13
N GLN A 56 -11.12 0.42 -6.80
CA GLN A 56 -12.43 0.99 -6.45
C GLN A 56 -13.05 0.35 -5.20
N ARG A 57 -12.63 -0.85 -4.81
CA ARG A 57 -13.16 -1.61 -3.67
C ARG A 57 -12.24 -1.57 -2.45
N ALA A 58 -10.96 -1.28 -2.66
CA ALA A 58 -9.99 -1.22 -1.59
C ALA A 58 -10.26 -0.03 -0.67
N ASP A 59 -10.32 -0.31 0.62
CA ASP A 59 -10.32 0.70 1.68
C ASP A 59 -8.91 0.95 2.19
N LEU A 60 -8.15 -0.12 2.36
CA LEU A 60 -6.76 -0.09 2.80
C LEU A 60 -5.87 -0.89 1.85
N VAL A 61 -4.79 -0.29 1.39
CA VAL A 61 -3.74 -0.96 0.62
C VAL A 61 -2.46 -1.00 1.44
N CYS A 62 -2.07 -2.18 1.87
CA CYS A 62 -0.78 -2.44 2.50
C CYS A 62 0.25 -2.75 1.40
N ILE A 63 1.37 -2.03 1.39
CA ILE A 63 2.39 -2.14 0.36
C ILE A 63 3.64 -2.76 0.98
N TYR A 64 3.96 -3.99 0.59
CA TYR A 64 5.24 -4.62 0.92
C TYR A 64 6.23 -4.42 -0.23
N GLY A 65 7.24 -3.63 0.02
CA GLY A 65 8.27 -3.33 -0.97
C GLY A 65 9.27 -2.31 -0.48
N GLY A 66 10.25 -1.99 -1.30
CA GLY A 66 11.18 -0.88 -1.08
C GLY A 66 10.59 0.45 -1.57
N ASP A 67 11.39 1.53 -1.42
CA ASP A 67 10.99 2.89 -1.82
C ASP A 67 10.55 2.97 -3.28
N GLY A 68 11.18 2.22 -4.18
CA GLY A 68 10.80 2.14 -5.60
C GLY A 68 9.41 1.53 -5.80
N THR A 69 9.07 0.46 -5.09
CA THR A 69 7.74 -0.16 -5.15
C THR A 69 6.67 0.82 -4.65
N ILE A 70 6.92 1.48 -3.51
CA ILE A 70 6.03 2.48 -2.93
C ILE A 70 5.77 3.62 -3.92
N TYR A 71 6.83 4.14 -4.53
CA TYR A 71 6.74 5.19 -5.54
C TYR A 71 5.84 4.78 -6.72
N HIS A 72 6.03 3.59 -7.27
CA HIS A 72 5.21 3.10 -8.38
C HIS A 72 3.74 2.92 -7.98
N VAL A 73 3.48 2.30 -6.84
CA VAL A 73 2.11 2.07 -6.35
C VAL A 73 1.36 3.40 -6.20
N ILE A 74 1.99 4.41 -5.60
CA ILE A 74 1.36 5.72 -5.42
C ILE A 74 1.05 6.38 -6.77
N ASN A 75 1.99 6.34 -7.71
CA ASN A 75 1.79 6.93 -9.02
C ASN A 75 0.68 6.23 -9.81
N GLU A 76 0.59 4.91 -9.73
CA GLU A 76 -0.49 4.16 -10.37
C GLU A 76 -1.84 4.41 -9.70
N LEU A 77 -1.92 4.43 -8.37
CA LEU A 77 -3.15 4.76 -7.63
C LEU A 77 -3.71 6.13 -8.00
N LEU A 78 -2.83 7.14 -8.12
CA LEU A 78 -3.24 8.51 -8.46
C LEU A 78 -3.62 8.69 -9.93
N ARG A 79 -3.34 7.71 -10.79
CA ARG A 79 -3.79 7.67 -12.18
C ARG A 79 -5.12 6.97 -12.38
N LEU A 80 -5.54 6.15 -11.41
CA LEU A 80 -6.79 5.41 -11.52
C LEU A 80 -7.99 6.37 -11.59
N PRO A 81 -8.96 6.09 -12.48
CA PRO A 81 -10.21 6.82 -12.50
C PRO A 81 -11.04 6.44 -11.26
N LEU A 82 -10.96 7.25 -10.23
CA LEU A 82 -11.64 6.97 -8.96
C LEU A 82 -13.13 7.34 -8.98
N ASN A 83 -13.65 7.88 -10.09
CA ASN A 83 -15.06 8.22 -10.29
C ASN A 83 -15.67 9.00 -9.09
N GLY A 84 -14.92 9.96 -8.56
CA GLY A 84 -15.32 10.77 -7.41
C GLY A 84 -15.07 10.11 -6.03
N LEU A 85 -14.52 8.90 -6.01
CA LEU A 85 -14.08 8.27 -4.76
C LEU A 85 -12.70 8.79 -4.35
N LEU A 86 -12.45 8.85 -3.04
CA LEU A 86 -11.11 9.11 -2.53
C LEU A 86 -10.18 7.92 -2.82
N PRO A 87 -8.87 8.14 -2.93
CA PRO A 87 -7.89 7.04 -2.96
C PRO A 87 -8.04 6.15 -1.71
N PRO A 88 -7.67 4.86 -1.79
CA PRO A 88 -7.62 4.03 -0.60
C PRO A 88 -6.56 4.55 0.38
N HIS A 89 -6.73 4.24 1.65
CA HIS A 89 -5.69 4.47 2.65
C HIS A 89 -4.48 3.59 2.36
N LEU A 90 -3.27 4.07 2.68
CA LEU A 90 -2.04 3.34 2.44
C LEU A 90 -1.34 3.01 3.75
N PHE A 91 -0.81 1.80 3.85
CA PHE A 91 0.09 1.38 4.92
C PHE A 91 1.37 0.78 4.32
N LEU A 92 2.52 1.30 4.72
CA LEU A 92 3.80 0.92 4.12
C LEU A 92 4.49 -0.13 4.98
N LEU A 93 4.72 -1.30 4.40
CA LEU A 93 5.48 -2.39 5.00
C LEU A 93 6.87 -2.40 4.37
N GLY A 94 7.84 -1.84 5.07
CA GLY A 94 9.20 -1.66 4.57
C GLY A 94 9.89 -2.99 4.26
N GLY A 95 9.82 -3.43 3.00
CA GLY A 95 10.44 -4.66 2.51
C GLY A 95 11.79 -4.47 1.82
N GLY A 96 12.18 -3.23 1.54
CA GLY A 96 13.43 -2.92 0.85
C GLY A 96 14.64 -2.81 1.79
N THR A 97 15.79 -2.46 1.22
CA THR A 97 17.05 -2.34 1.95
C THR A 97 17.09 -1.09 2.82
N MET A 98 16.62 0.05 2.32
CA MET A 98 16.70 1.33 3.03
C MET A 98 15.40 1.72 3.71
N ASN A 99 14.25 1.48 3.08
CA ASN A 99 12.92 1.77 3.61
C ASN A 99 12.77 3.21 4.12
N VAL A 100 13.36 4.18 3.44
CA VAL A 100 13.40 5.58 3.87
C VAL A 100 11.99 6.12 4.06
N THR A 101 11.12 5.88 3.10
CA THR A 101 9.74 6.37 3.13
C THR A 101 8.97 5.80 4.33
N ALA A 102 8.99 4.48 4.53
CA ALA A 102 8.28 3.86 5.64
C ALA A 102 8.82 4.34 7.01
N THR A 103 10.14 4.44 7.14
CA THR A 103 10.79 4.91 8.38
C THR A 103 10.45 6.37 8.69
N LYS A 104 10.53 7.27 7.70
CA LYS A 104 10.20 8.69 7.87
C LYS A 104 8.73 8.93 8.20
N LEU A 105 7.85 8.06 7.75
CA LEU A 105 6.43 8.10 8.10
C LEU A 105 6.10 7.42 9.45
N GLY A 106 7.10 6.94 10.18
CA GLY A 106 6.92 6.30 11.47
C GLY A 106 6.45 4.84 11.38
N MET A 107 6.58 4.23 10.22
CA MET A 107 6.20 2.83 9.96
C MET A 107 7.44 1.90 9.98
N GLY A 108 8.39 2.18 10.86
CA GLY A 108 9.56 1.33 11.10
C GLY A 108 9.19 0.05 11.83
N GLY A 109 10.13 -0.92 11.89
CA GLY A 109 9.93 -2.20 12.54
C GLY A 109 9.87 -3.37 11.56
N THR A 110 9.44 -4.54 12.05
CA THR A 110 9.33 -5.71 11.17
C THR A 110 8.06 -5.65 10.34
N PRO A 111 8.11 -5.99 9.05
CA PRO A 111 6.93 -5.99 8.20
C PRO A 111 5.79 -6.89 8.72
N GLY A 112 6.13 -8.04 9.30
CA GLY A 112 5.16 -8.99 9.84
C GLY A 112 4.41 -8.42 11.06
N ASP A 113 5.12 -7.86 12.03
CA ASP A 113 4.51 -7.26 13.21
C ASP A 113 3.64 -6.05 12.85
N ASN A 114 4.14 -5.20 11.96
CA ASN A 114 3.39 -4.04 11.46
C ASN A 114 2.13 -4.46 10.71
N PHE A 115 2.22 -5.51 9.89
CA PHE A 115 1.07 -5.99 9.14
C PHE A 115 0.00 -6.57 10.07
N ARG A 116 0.40 -7.35 11.07
CA ARG A 116 -0.53 -7.86 12.09
C ARG A 116 -1.19 -6.71 12.87
N ALA A 117 -0.40 -5.75 13.31
CA ALA A 117 -0.90 -4.60 14.07
C ALA A 117 -1.92 -3.78 13.28
N VAL A 118 -1.64 -3.50 12.00
CA VAL A 118 -2.58 -2.72 11.16
C VAL A 118 -3.86 -3.49 10.88
N LEU A 119 -3.79 -4.81 10.66
CA LEU A 119 -4.97 -5.63 10.45
C LEU A 119 -5.85 -5.69 11.71
N THR A 120 -5.25 -5.88 12.88
CA THR A 120 -5.95 -5.86 14.15
C THR A 120 -6.67 -4.53 14.34
N ALA A 121 -5.96 -3.41 14.21
CA ALA A 121 -6.52 -2.08 14.36
C ALA A 121 -7.62 -1.78 13.32
N TYR A 122 -7.49 -2.28 12.11
CA TYR A 122 -8.50 -2.15 11.06
C TYR A 122 -9.79 -2.89 11.44
N HIS A 123 -9.69 -4.14 11.88
CA HIS A 123 -10.84 -4.94 12.28
C HIS A 123 -11.54 -4.41 13.53
N GLU A 124 -10.79 -3.84 14.46
CA GLU A 124 -11.31 -3.20 15.66
C GLU A 124 -11.88 -1.79 15.41
N GLY A 125 -11.68 -1.23 14.22
CA GLY A 125 -12.10 0.14 13.90
C GLY A 125 -11.31 1.21 14.64
N THR A 126 -10.11 0.88 15.13
CA THR A 126 -9.23 1.77 15.90
C THR A 126 -8.13 2.39 15.06
N LEU A 127 -8.03 2.02 13.79
CA LEU A 127 -7.01 2.52 12.87
C LEU A 127 -7.16 4.03 12.65
N ARG A 128 -6.05 4.76 12.84
CA ARG A 128 -6.00 6.20 12.62
C ARG A 128 -5.23 6.52 11.36
N TYR A 129 -5.69 7.49 10.63
CA TYR A 129 -5.10 7.94 9.37
C TYR A 129 -4.48 9.33 9.53
N ARG A 130 -3.43 9.57 8.78
CA ARG A 130 -2.77 10.87 8.68
C ARG A 130 -2.67 11.26 7.21
N GLU A 131 -3.03 12.47 6.89
CA GLU A 131 -2.80 13.03 5.56
C GLU A 131 -1.33 13.40 5.40
N ILE A 132 -0.75 12.99 4.28
CA ILE A 132 0.63 13.29 3.92
C ILE A 132 0.62 14.01 2.58
N PRO A 133 1.14 15.25 2.51
CA PRO A 133 1.27 15.95 1.26
C PRO A 133 2.28 15.27 0.34
N LEU A 134 1.93 15.19 -0.94
CA LEU A 134 2.83 14.68 -1.97
C LEU A 134 3.35 15.83 -2.82
N LEU A 135 4.62 15.74 -3.19
CA LEU A 135 5.17 16.59 -4.24
C LEU A 135 4.65 16.12 -5.59
N LYS A 136 4.08 17.03 -6.35
CA LYS A 136 3.69 16.80 -7.74
C LYS A 136 4.71 17.46 -8.66
N VAL A 137 5.35 16.67 -9.49
CA VAL A 137 6.32 17.15 -10.50
C VAL A 137 5.73 16.95 -11.89
N ARG A 138 5.75 18.00 -12.70
CA ARG A 138 5.33 17.97 -14.10
C ARG A 138 6.55 18.26 -14.99
N CYS A 139 6.75 17.41 -15.97
CA CYS A 139 7.74 17.62 -17.02
C CYS A 139 7.09 17.31 -18.37
N GLY A 140 6.77 18.33 -19.15
CA GLY A 140 5.91 18.20 -20.34
C GLY A 140 4.55 17.61 -19.97
N ASP A 141 4.17 16.53 -20.64
CA ASP A 141 2.91 15.82 -20.39
C ASP A 141 3.03 14.77 -19.27
N THR A 142 4.22 14.56 -18.74
CA THR A 142 4.46 13.57 -17.69
C THR A 142 4.26 14.20 -16.32
N VAL A 143 3.42 13.56 -15.51
CA VAL A 143 3.21 13.92 -14.09
C VAL A 143 3.67 12.76 -13.20
N ARG A 144 4.39 13.09 -12.14
CA ARG A 144 4.85 12.14 -11.13
C ARG A 144 4.60 12.71 -9.74
N TYR A 145 4.38 11.80 -8.80
CA TYR A 145 4.18 12.12 -7.38
C TYR A 145 5.24 11.45 -6.54
N GLY A 146 5.65 12.10 -5.48
CA GLY A 146 6.62 11.58 -4.54
C GLY A 146 6.47 12.20 -3.16
N PHE A 147 7.13 11.61 -2.18
CA PHE A 147 7.22 12.17 -0.84
C PHE A 147 8.33 13.21 -0.77
N THR A 148 8.10 14.24 0.04
CA THR A 148 9.14 15.19 0.45
C THR A 148 9.44 14.93 1.92
N PHE A 149 10.70 14.66 2.23
CA PHE A 149 11.20 14.57 3.59
C PHE A 149 12.28 15.66 3.76
N GLY A 150 12.00 16.63 4.62
CA GLY A 150 12.96 17.62 5.06
C GLY A 150 13.80 17.12 6.24
#